data_b474905a7f4b013fdbf01ccd1cf2e306
#
_entry.id   b474905a7f4b013fdbf01ccd1cf2e306
#
_cell.length_a   1.000
_cell.length_b   1.000
_cell.length_c   1.000
_cell.angle_alpha   90.00
_cell.angle_beta   90.00
_cell.angle_gamma   90.00
#
_symmetry.space_group_name_H-M   'P 1'
#
loop_
_entity.id
_entity.type
_entity.pdbx_description
1 polymer ?
#
loop_
_entity_poly.entity_id
_entity_poly.type
_entity_poly.pdbx_seq_one_letter_code
_entity_poly.pdbx_strand_id
1 'polypeptide(L)'
;MRKVVIALAGGGVVAAVVLAAAIDPQLRDHIWPQVKAADAPAPVQPGIPVTPGTVTAQDVPVFLAGIGTVQAYNTDLIKTRVDGQIMKVTFHEGQEVQAGDPLVLIDPRPYQAVYDQAAAKQETDQANLDNAQRNYDRDAQIVKANLAVSQQQFDNDKATVAADKGMVDSDKAAVEAAKVNLDYCDIRAPIAGRLGVRLVDVGNIVHAADPGGLVSITQTKPIFVTFTMAQEHLHKIHEKQADGDLVVQAYGTDNKTLVSTGKLSVIDNSVDQTTGTIKLKATFDNTDERLWPGEFVNVRLILNTRKDVPTVPAETVQEGPDGKYVYVINPGDTVARRPVEVSAVQDGIAVIDKGLQAGDRVVVDGQYRLTEGARIRDVSKSGASG
;
A
#
# COMPACT_ATOMS: atom_id res chain seq x y z
N MET A 1 57.80 23.83 64.48
CA MET A 1 57.42 24.40 65.81
C MET A 1 56.12 23.77 66.27
N ARG A 2 56.19 23.08 67.41
CA ARG A 2 55.16 22.90 68.44
C ARG A 2 53.82 22.33 67.99
N LYS A 3 53.26 21.33 68.66
CA LYS A 3 53.47 20.67 69.96
C LYS A 3 52.81 19.28 69.92
N VAL A 4 53.56 18.33 70.43
CA VAL A 4 53.11 17.06 70.97
C VAL A 4 52.27 17.34 72.26
N VAL A 5 51.17 16.63 72.42
CA VAL A 5 50.65 16.34 73.78
C VAL A 5 50.28 14.84 73.76
N ILE A 6 50.96 14.19 74.67
CA ILE A 6 50.86 12.81 75.09
C ILE A 6 49.60 12.60 75.91
N ALA A 7 48.90 11.49 75.71
CA ALA A 7 48.11 10.87 76.78
C ALA A 7 48.51 9.38 76.83
N LEU A 8 49.45 9.08 77.60
CA LEU A 8 49.78 7.78 78.15
C LEU A 8 48.89 7.49 79.33
N ALA A 9 47.96 6.59 79.23
CA ALA A 9 47.47 5.78 80.37
C ALA A 9 46.50 4.70 79.80
N GLY A 10 46.94 3.47 79.75
CA GLY A 10 46.11 2.30 79.39
C GLY A 10 46.83 1.11 78.76
N GLY A 11 48.07 1.31 78.35
CA GLY A 11 48.77 0.26 77.60
C GLY A 11 49.50 -0.80 78.45
N GLY A 12 49.60 -0.57 79.78
CA GLY A 12 50.43 -1.49 80.60
C GLY A 12 49.78 -2.80 81.01
N VAL A 13 48.48 -2.86 81.17
CA VAL A 13 47.79 -4.04 81.67
C VAL A 13 47.52 -5.06 80.54
N VAL A 14 47.28 -4.59 79.32
CA VAL A 14 47.02 -5.48 78.15
C VAL A 14 48.33 -6.14 77.72
N ALA A 15 49.48 -5.47 77.84
CA ALA A 15 50.76 -6.06 77.45
C ALA A 15 51.20 -7.17 78.38
N ALA A 16 50.87 -7.07 79.68
CA ALA A 16 51.22 -8.11 80.67
C ALA A 16 50.39 -9.40 80.50
N VAL A 17 49.12 -9.24 80.16
CA VAL A 17 48.23 -10.43 79.88
C VAL A 17 48.64 -11.16 78.61
N VAL A 18 49.07 -10.45 77.60
CA VAL A 18 49.52 -11.08 76.34
C VAL A 18 50.88 -11.80 76.53
N LEU A 19 51.78 -11.30 77.34
CA LEU A 19 53.06 -11.97 77.61
C LEU A 19 52.89 -13.19 78.54
N ALA A 20 51.91 -13.23 79.43
CA ALA A 20 51.67 -14.39 80.29
C ALA A 20 51.03 -15.56 79.54
N ALA A 21 50.23 -15.27 78.54
CA ALA A 21 49.62 -16.28 77.70
C ALA A 21 50.58 -17.00 76.69
N ALA A 22 51.78 -16.43 76.50
CA ALA A 22 52.80 -17.02 75.62
C ALA A 22 53.71 -18.05 76.33
N ILE A 23 53.62 -18.18 77.66
CA ILE A 23 54.53 -18.98 78.47
C ILE A 23 53.86 -20.30 79.03
N ASP A 24 52.55 -20.35 79.13
CA ASP A 24 51.85 -21.50 79.68
C ASP A 24 50.70 -21.98 78.73
N PRO A 25 50.86 -23.15 78.11
CA PRO A 25 49.83 -23.68 77.20
C PRO A 25 48.50 -24.02 77.83
N GLN A 26 48.48 -24.21 79.15
CA GLN A 26 47.25 -24.57 79.89
C GLN A 26 46.33 -23.35 80.21
N LEU A 27 46.91 -22.13 80.21
CA LEU A 27 46.11 -20.92 80.43
C LEU A 27 45.39 -20.39 79.18
N ARG A 28 45.82 -20.86 78.01
CA ARG A 28 45.30 -20.41 76.73
C ARG A 28 43.84 -20.82 76.51
N ASP A 29 43.44 -21.97 77.00
CA ASP A 29 42.12 -22.55 76.75
C ASP A 29 41.06 -21.98 77.71
N HIS A 30 41.47 -21.28 78.78
CA HIS A 30 40.50 -20.72 79.72
C HIS A 30 40.22 -19.23 79.49
N ILE A 31 41.02 -18.57 78.67
CA ILE A 31 40.92 -17.09 78.48
C ILE A 31 40.26 -16.77 77.15
N TRP A 32 40.29 -17.68 76.18
CA TRP A 32 39.59 -17.52 74.92
C TRP A 32 38.55 -18.62 74.73
N PRO A 33 37.26 -18.36 74.97
CA PRO A 33 36.24 -19.30 74.57
C PRO A 33 36.26 -19.35 73.00
N GLN A 34 36.42 -20.55 72.46
CA GLN A 34 36.27 -20.80 71.07
C GLN A 34 34.87 -20.29 70.62
N VAL A 35 34.84 -19.10 70.10
CA VAL A 35 33.63 -18.65 69.36
C VAL A 35 33.62 -19.50 68.10
N LYS A 36 32.77 -20.54 68.11
CA LYS A 36 32.36 -21.19 66.85
C LYS A 36 31.89 -20.06 65.95
N ALA A 37 32.66 -19.84 64.86
CA ALA A 37 32.20 -19.02 63.73
C ALA A 37 30.83 -19.60 63.36
N ALA A 38 29.74 -18.95 63.74
CA ALA A 38 28.44 -19.20 63.14
C ALA A 38 28.67 -18.98 61.65
N ASP A 39 28.21 -19.94 60.84
CA ASP A 39 28.13 -19.81 59.38
C ASP A 39 27.45 -18.48 59.05
N ALA A 40 28.26 -17.43 58.84
CA ALA A 40 27.75 -16.20 58.27
C ALA A 40 27.22 -16.57 56.86
N PRO A 41 25.95 -16.32 56.55
CA PRO A 41 25.46 -16.55 55.21
C PRO A 41 26.40 -15.78 54.25
N ALA A 42 26.92 -16.49 53.25
CA ALA A 42 27.77 -15.91 52.21
C ALA A 42 27.10 -14.62 51.72
N PRO A 43 27.86 -13.51 51.57
CA PRO A 43 27.28 -12.26 51.10
C PRO A 43 26.53 -12.51 49.80
N VAL A 44 25.22 -12.31 49.84
CA VAL A 44 24.38 -12.40 48.64
C VAL A 44 24.86 -11.28 47.74
N GLN A 45 25.59 -11.64 46.72
CA GLN A 45 26.02 -10.68 45.68
C GLN A 45 24.76 -10.00 45.12
N PRO A 46 24.68 -8.69 45.12
CA PRO A 46 23.52 -7.99 44.58
C PRO A 46 23.36 -8.38 43.11
N GLY A 47 22.23 -8.97 42.78
CA GLY A 47 21.94 -9.40 41.40
C GLY A 47 22.09 -8.27 40.40
N ILE A 48 22.64 -8.54 39.22
CA ILE A 48 22.81 -7.57 38.15
C ILE A 48 21.42 -7.10 37.71
N PRO A 49 21.16 -5.78 37.65
CA PRO A 49 19.85 -5.27 37.22
C PRO A 49 19.63 -5.55 35.73
N VAL A 50 18.52 -6.17 35.40
CA VAL A 50 18.11 -6.49 34.05
C VAL A 50 16.61 -6.29 33.85
N THR A 51 16.20 -6.05 32.61
CA THR A 51 14.79 -6.05 32.20
C THR A 51 14.44 -7.42 31.61
N PRO A 52 13.61 -8.23 32.30
CA PRO A 52 13.18 -9.51 31.75
C PRO A 52 12.10 -9.31 30.69
N GLY A 53 12.04 -10.22 29.72
CA GLY A 53 10.95 -10.40 28.78
C GLY A 53 10.53 -11.85 28.72
N THR A 54 9.43 -12.10 28.04
CA THR A 54 8.92 -13.47 27.80
C THR A 54 8.89 -13.73 26.30
N VAL A 55 9.33 -14.91 25.90
CA VAL A 55 9.20 -15.37 24.51
C VAL A 55 7.73 -15.59 24.20
N THR A 56 7.22 -14.90 23.21
CA THR A 56 5.83 -15.00 22.76
C THR A 56 5.76 -15.76 21.44
N ALA A 57 4.78 -16.64 21.29
CA ALA A 57 4.44 -17.22 20.00
C ALA A 57 3.45 -16.30 19.30
N GLN A 58 3.78 -15.89 18.08
CA GLN A 58 2.92 -15.03 17.28
C GLN A 58 3.07 -15.30 15.79
N ASP A 59 2.06 -14.89 15.04
CA ASP A 59 2.09 -14.95 13.58
C ASP A 59 2.96 -13.82 13.03
N VAL A 60 4.01 -14.18 12.30
CA VAL A 60 4.96 -13.19 11.74
C VAL A 60 4.90 -13.23 10.21
N PRO A 61 4.50 -12.12 9.56
CA PRO A 61 4.53 -12.03 8.12
C PRO A 61 5.98 -11.96 7.62
N VAL A 62 6.31 -12.78 6.62
CA VAL A 62 7.54 -12.69 5.85
C VAL A 62 7.25 -11.82 4.64
N PHE A 63 7.84 -10.65 4.56
CA PHE A 63 7.56 -9.69 3.51
C PHE A 63 8.82 -9.17 2.82
N LEU A 64 8.63 -8.66 1.61
CA LEU A 64 9.61 -7.85 0.90
C LEU A 64 9.18 -6.39 1.00
N ALA A 65 10.12 -5.53 1.40
CA ALA A 65 9.89 -4.10 1.51
C ALA A 65 10.35 -3.36 0.25
N GLY A 66 9.61 -2.35 -0.15
CA GLY A 66 9.93 -1.49 -1.28
C GLY A 66 9.26 -0.12 -1.16
N ILE A 67 9.59 0.77 -2.08
CA ILE A 67 8.91 2.07 -2.20
C ILE A 67 8.02 2.00 -3.43
N GLY A 68 6.78 2.45 -3.27
CA GLY A 68 5.80 2.52 -4.34
C GLY A 68 5.31 3.93 -4.60
N THR A 69 4.80 4.14 -5.80
CA THR A 69 4.08 5.35 -6.19
C THR A 69 2.63 5.00 -6.44
N VAL A 70 1.74 5.74 -5.83
CA VAL A 70 0.31 5.61 -6.02
C VAL A 70 -0.07 6.15 -7.39
N GLN A 71 -0.84 5.39 -8.17
CA GLN A 71 -1.30 5.74 -9.50
C GLN A 71 -2.81 5.57 -9.60
N ALA A 72 -3.47 6.50 -10.26
CA ALA A 72 -4.87 6.35 -10.58
C ALA A 72 -5.13 5.07 -11.38
N TYR A 73 -6.32 4.49 -11.21
CA TYR A 73 -6.74 3.35 -12.02
C TYR A 73 -6.87 3.74 -13.49
N ASN A 74 -7.58 4.84 -13.76
CA ASN A 74 -7.66 5.51 -15.04
C ASN A 74 -7.59 7.01 -14.84
N THR A 75 -7.02 7.73 -15.82
CA THR A 75 -7.07 9.18 -15.91
C THR A 75 -7.45 9.55 -17.32
N ASP A 76 -8.49 10.35 -17.47
CA ASP A 76 -8.95 10.84 -18.75
C ASP A 76 -8.99 12.37 -18.76
N LEU A 77 -8.41 12.97 -19.80
CA LEU A 77 -8.48 14.40 -20.06
C LEU A 77 -9.65 14.67 -21.00
N ILE A 78 -10.74 15.19 -20.48
CA ILE A 78 -11.94 15.50 -21.24
C ILE A 78 -11.65 16.65 -22.22
N LYS A 79 -11.87 16.39 -23.48
CA LYS A 79 -11.72 17.34 -24.59
C LYS A 79 -13.01 17.51 -25.35
N THR A 80 -13.17 18.66 -25.98
CA THR A 80 -14.23 18.83 -26.98
C THR A 80 -13.86 18.12 -28.29
N ARG A 81 -14.89 17.69 -29.02
CA ARG A 81 -14.77 17.12 -30.39
C ARG A 81 -15.34 18.08 -31.43
N VAL A 82 -15.97 19.16 -31.00
CA VAL A 82 -16.59 20.17 -31.84
C VAL A 82 -16.17 21.56 -31.35
N ASP A 83 -16.14 22.51 -32.25
CA ASP A 83 -15.82 23.91 -31.93
C ASP A 83 -17.07 24.63 -31.41
N GLY A 84 -16.90 25.59 -30.51
CA GLY A 84 -18.02 26.41 -30.08
C GLY A 84 -17.81 27.09 -28.74
N GLN A 85 -18.80 27.89 -28.35
CA GLN A 85 -18.82 28.59 -27.08
C GLN A 85 -19.39 27.70 -25.98
N ILE A 86 -18.77 27.71 -24.82
CA ILE A 86 -19.28 27.03 -23.62
C ILE A 86 -20.49 27.83 -23.09
N MET A 87 -21.65 27.19 -23.13
CA MET A 87 -22.91 27.75 -22.61
C MET A 87 -23.10 27.47 -21.14
N LYS A 88 -22.67 26.28 -20.69
CA LYS A 88 -22.86 25.84 -19.31
C LYS A 88 -21.78 24.86 -18.88
N VAL A 89 -21.35 25.00 -17.62
CA VAL A 89 -20.55 24.00 -16.89
C VAL A 89 -21.45 23.49 -15.74
N THR A 90 -21.63 22.19 -15.64
CA THR A 90 -22.62 21.56 -14.74
C THR A 90 -22.00 20.91 -13.51
N PHE A 91 -20.67 20.91 -13.40
CA PHE A 91 -19.94 20.29 -12.30
C PHE A 91 -19.21 21.32 -11.43
N HIS A 92 -18.75 20.87 -10.25
CA HIS A 92 -17.84 21.61 -9.39
C HIS A 92 -16.46 20.92 -9.39
N GLU A 93 -15.41 21.71 -9.22
CA GLU A 93 -14.05 21.19 -9.09
C GLU A 93 -13.93 20.23 -7.90
N GLY A 94 -13.24 19.11 -8.09
CA GLY A 94 -13.11 18.08 -7.07
C GLY A 94 -14.33 17.20 -6.82
N GLN A 95 -15.43 17.40 -7.55
CA GLN A 95 -16.65 16.61 -7.45
C GLN A 95 -16.41 15.16 -7.94
N GLU A 96 -17.05 14.19 -7.30
CA GLU A 96 -17.18 12.83 -7.84
C GLU A 96 -18.32 12.77 -8.86
N VAL A 97 -18.07 12.11 -9.98
CA VAL A 97 -19.03 11.93 -11.08
C VAL A 97 -19.13 10.46 -11.46
N GLN A 98 -20.28 10.09 -12.02
CA GLN A 98 -20.51 8.79 -12.62
C GLN A 98 -20.35 8.88 -14.13
N ALA A 99 -20.10 7.72 -14.78
CA ALA A 99 -20.12 7.66 -16.24
C ALA A 99 -21.50 8.10 -16.78
N GLY A 100 -21.48 9.02 -17.76
CA GLY A 100 -22.70 9.60 -18.35
C GLY A 100 -23.14 10.92 -17.73
N ASP A 101 -22.60 11.34 -16.58
CA ASP A 101 -22.95 12.64 -15.97
C ASP A 101 -22.60 13.80 -16.90
N PRO A 102 -23.47 14.80 -17.05
CA PRO A 102 -23.21 15.96 -17.90
C PRO A 102 -22.12 16.84 -17.28
N LEU A 103 -21.17 17.27 -18.08
CA LEU A 103 -20.05 18.11 -17.65
C LEU A 103 -20.10 19.50 -18.23
N VAL A 104 -20.16 19.59 -19.55
CA VAL A 104 -20.10 20.87 -20.28
C VAL A 104 -21.08 20.84 -21.45
N LEU A 105 -21.79 21.93 -21.62
CA LEU A 105 -22.64 22.15 -22.79
C LEU A 105 -22.01 23.24 -23.67
N ILE A 106 -21.68 22.85 -24.89
CA ILE A 106 -21.29 23.78 -25.98
C ILE A 106 -22.55 24.27 -26.68
N ASP A 107 -22.53 25.45 -27.27
CA ASP A 107 -23.67 26.01 -28.02
C ASP A 107 -24.15 25.04 -29.13
N PRO A 108 -25.30 24.37 -28.97
CA PRO A 108 -25.78 23.40 -29.91
C PRO A 108 -26.48 24.01 -31.14
N ARG A 109 -26.82 25.30 -31.10
CA ARG A 109 -27.66 25.95 -32.11
C ARG A 109 -27.10 25.84 -33.54
N PRO A 110 -25.80 26.04 -33.82
CA PRO A 110 -25.26 25.85 -35.15
C PRO A 110 -25.38 24.41 -35.63
N TYR A 111 -25.14 23.45 -34.76
CA TYR A 111 -25.18 22.01 -35.06
C TYR A 111 -26.62 21.52 -35.23
N GLN A 112 -27.55 22.04 -34.43
CA GLN A 112 -28.98 21.78 -34.57
C GLN A 112 -29.49 22.24 -35.93
N ALA A 113 -29.10 23.44 -36.37
CA ALA A 113 -29.49 23.97 -37.67
C ALA A 113 -29.00 23.08 -38.84
N VAL A 114 -27.78 22.56 -38.76
CA VAL A 114 -27.22 21.62 -39.76
C VAL A 114 -27.99 20.29 -39.75
N TYR A 115 -28.30 19.76 -38.54
CA TYR A 115 -29.12 18.56 -38.41
C TYR A 115 -30.50 18.75 -39.01
N ASP A 116 -31.21 19.85 -38.69
CA ASP A 116 -32.56 20.15 -39.21
C ASP A 116 -32.54 20.31 -40.72
N GLN A 117 -31.50 20.94 -41.28
CA GLN A 117 -31.33 21.07 -42.76
C GLN A 117 -31.16 19.70 -43.42
N ALA A 118 -30.30 18.82 -42.86
CA ALA A 118 -30.10 17.47 -43.39
C ALA A 118 -31.38 16.63 -43.31
N ALA A 119 -32.11 16.72 -42.18
CA ALA A 119 -33.38 16.01 -42.02
C ALA A 119 -34.46 16.47 -43.01
N ALA A 120 -34.58 17.78 -43.24
CA ALA A 120 -35.55 18.31 -44.23
C ALA A 120 -35.20 17.87 -45.67
N LYS A 121 -33.90 17.80 -45.99
CA LYS A 121 -33.47 17.28 -47.29
C LYS A 121 -33.83 15.81 -47.44
N GLN A 122 -33.55 14.98 -46.43
CA GLN A 122 -33.94 13.54 -46.44
C GLN A 122 -35.43 13.35 -46.62
N GLU A 123 -36.27 14.18 -45.95
CA GLU A 123 -37.71 14.10 -46.09
C GLU A 123 -38.14 14.42 -47.51
N THR A 124 -37.54 15.44 -48.15
CA THR A 124 -37.81 15.80 -49.56
C THR A 124 -37.46 14.67 -50.49
N ASP A 125 -36.28 14.06 -50.40
CA ASP A 125 -35.84 13.00 -51.28
C ASP A 125 -36.59 11.68 -50.98
N GLN A 126 -37.03 11.45 -49.75
CA GLN A 126 -37.93 10.35 -49.42
C GLN A 126 -39.27 10.51 -50.16
N ALA A 127 -39.85 11.74 -50.21
CA ALA A 127 -41.09 12.00 -50.97
C ALA A 127 -40.92 11.79 -52.46
N ASN A 128 -39.71 12.12 -53.01
CA ASN A 128 -39.39 11.85 -54.41
C ASN A 128 -39.31 10.33 -54.70
N LEU A 129 -38.62 9.58 -53.80
CA LEU A 129 -38.55 8.12 -53.88
C LEU A 129 -39.95 7.48 -53.82
N ASP A 130 -40.80 7.91 -52.89
CA ASP A 130 -42.14 7.42 -52.75
C ASP A 130 -43.01 7.69 -54.01
N ASN A 131 -42.77 8.83 -54.69
CA ASN A 131 -43.42 9.15 -55.96
C ASN A 131 -42.91 8.27 -57.09
N ALA A 132 -41.59 8.12 -57.22
CA ALA A 132 -40.94 7.24 -58.19
C ALA A 132 -41.40 5.78 -58.02
N GLN A 133 -41.47 5.31 -56.78
CA GLN A 133 -41.97 3.96 -56.46
C GLN A 133 -43.42 3.77 -56.87
N ARG A 134 -44.32 4.74 -56.63
CA ARG A 134 -45.71 4.68 -57.06
C ARG A 134 -45.86 4.63 -58.59
N ASN A 135 -45.01 5.38 -59.31
CA ASN A 135 -45.01 5.34 -60.79
C ASN A 135 -44.51 3.97 -61.29
N TYR A 136 -43.40 3.47 -60.77
CA TYR A 136 -42.87 2.15 -61.08
C TYR A 136 -43.89 1.03 -60.83
N ASP A 137 -44.55 1.04 -59.62
CA ASP A 137 -45.55 0.03 -59.27
C ASP A 137 -46.77 0.05 -60.23
N ARG A 138 -47.19 1.25 -60.65
CA ARG A 138 -48.27 1.43 -61.62
C ARG A 138 -47.88 0.84 -62.94
N ASP A 139 -46.69 1.18 -63.46
CA ASP A 139 -46.23 0.68 -64.77
C ASP A 139 -45.97 -0.83 -64.74
N ALA A 140 -45.50 -1.37 -63.61
CA ALA A 140 -45.34 -2.81 -63.38
C ALA A 140 -46.69 -3.58 -63.48
N GLN A 141 -47.77 -2.96 -62.94
CA GLN A 141 -49.14 -3.52 -63.05
C GLN A 141 -49.63 -3.52 -64.51
N ILE A 142 -49.38 -2.43 -65.27
CA ILE A 142 -49.81 -2.27 -66.67
C ILE A 142 -49.06 -3.27 -67.52
N VAL A 143 -47.72 -3.47 -67.31
CA VAL A 143 -46.93 -4.48 -68.04
C VAL A 143 -47.46 -5.90 -67.76
N LYS A 144 -47.78 -6.24 -66.51
CA LYS A 144 -48.35 -7.53 -66.13
C LYS A 144 -49.72 -7.78 -66.77
N ALA A 145 -50.50 -6.74 -67.04
CA ALA A 145 -51.80 -6.82 -67.69
C ALA A 145 -51.71 -6.88 -69.22
N ASN A 146 -50.52 -6.98 -69.84
CA ASN A 146 -50.27 -6.92 -71.31
C ASN A 146 -50.79 -5.65 -71.94
N LEU A 147 -50.90 -4.56 -71.23
CA LEU A 147 -51.30 -3.27 -71.76
C LEU A 147 -50.06 -2.47 -72.19
N ALA A 148 -50.20 -1.58 -73.20
CA ALA A 148 -49.10 -0.92 -73.88
C ALA A 148 -48.38 0.12 -73.03
N VAL A 149 -47.38 -0.31 -72.16
CA VAL A 149 -46.32 0.53 -71.66
C VAL A 149 -45.07 0.22 -72.42
N SER A 150 -44.31 1.24 -72.81
CA SER A 150 -43.01 1.07 -73.45
C SER A 150 -42.03 0.40 -72.47
N GLN A 151 -41.33 -0.65 -72.88
CA GLN A 151 -40.27 -1.28 -72.10
C GLN A 151 -39.23 -0.24 -71.59
N GLN A 152 -38.93 0.73 -72.47
CA GLN A 152 -38.00 1.83 -72.10
C GLN A 152 -38.52 2.67 -70.91
N GLN A 153 -39.85 2.94 -70.87
CA GLN A 153 -40.42 3.72 -69.77
C GLN A 153 -40.32 2.95 -68.39
N PHE A 154 -40.66 1.65 -68.42
CA PHE A 154 -40.55 0.78 -67.29
C PHE A 154 -39.08 0.68 -66.74
N ASP A 155 -38.11 0.56 -67.65
CA ASP A 155 -36.70 0.50 -67.31
C ASP A 155 -36.22 1.85 -66.79
N ASN A 156 -36.74 2.98 -67.30
CA ASN A 156 -36.44 4.31 -66.79
C ASN A 156 -37.01 4.52 -65.33
N ASP A 157 -38.26 4.09 -65.11
CA ASP A 157 -38.85 4.22 -63.75
C ASP A 157 -38.13 3.36 -62.75
N LYS A 158 -37.71 2.15 -63.13
CA LYS A 158 -36.85 1.30 -62.30
C LYS A 158 -35.52 1.96 -61.98
N ALA A 159 -34.88 2.63 -62.96
CA ALA A 159 -33.62 3.33 -62.77
C ALA A 159 -33.81 4.57 -61.85
N THR A 160 -34.95 5.30 -62.01
CA THR A 160 -35.29 6.43 -61.14
C THR A 160 -35.47 6.01 -59.69
N VAL A 161 -36.23 4.93 -59.41
CA VAL A 161 -36.36 4.36 -58.09
C VAL A 161 -35.01 4.01 -57.48
N ALA A 162 -34.13 3.38 -58.27
CA ALA A 162 -32.81 3.02 -57.78
C ALA A 162 -31.95 4.25 -57.49
N ALA A 163 -32.02 5.31 -58.29
CA ALA A 163 -31.32 6.57 -58.08
C ALA A 163 -31.83 7.31 -56.84
N ASP A 164 -33.17 7.48 -56.73
CA ASP A 164 -33.79 8.17 -55.58
C ASP A 164 -33.56 7.40 -54.28
N LYS A 165 -33.54 6.07 -54.28
CA LYS A 165 -33.14 5.26 -53.15
C LYS A 165 -31.71 5.54 -52.74
N GLY A 166 -30.79 5.62 -53.71
CA GLY A 166 -29.39 6.00 -53.43
C GLY A 166 -29.25 7.39 -52.83
N MET A 167 -30.08 8.38 -53.24
CA MET A 167 -30.15 9.71 -52.66
C MET A 167 -30.62 9.65 -51.20
N VAL A 168 -31.71 8.95 -50.91
CA VAL A 168 -32.24 8.79 -49.54
C VAL A 168 -31.22 8.12 -48.63
N ASP A 169 -30.51 7.10 -49.14
CA ASP A 169 -29.48 6.42 -48.32
C ASP A 169 -28.28 7.35 -48.04
N SER A 170 -27.90 8.21 -48.99
CA SER A 170 -26.89 9.26 -48.81
C SER A 170 -27.34 10.31 -47.78
N ASP A 171 -28.61 10.74 -47.85
CA ASP A 171 -29.15 11.75 -46.91
C ASP A 171 -29.27 11.20 -45.50
N LYS A 172 -29.63 9.93 -45.33
CA LYS A 172 -29.62 9.25 -44.03
C LYS A 172 -28.23 9.33 -43.39
N ALA A 173 -27.17 9.08 -44.16
CA ALA A 173 -25.82 9.17 -43.70
C ALA A 173 -25.43 10.63 -43.29
N ALA A 174 -25.93 11.63 -44.07
CA ALA A 174 -25.72 13.02 -43.74
C ALA A 174 -26.44 13.47 -42.43
N VAL A 175 -27.66 13.00 -42.23
CA VAL A 175 -28.43 13.22 -40.98
C VAL A 175 -27.72 12.62 -39.80
N GLU A 176 -27.24 11.38 -39.90
CA GLU A 176 -26.50 10.72 -38.83
C GLU A 176 -25.20 11.46 -38.51
N ALA A 177 -24.44 11.90 -39.50
CA ALA A 177 -23.22 12.68 -39.30
C ALA A 177 -23.50 14.03 -38.56
N ALA A 178 -24.60 14.71 -38.95
CA ALA A 178 -24.99 15.97 -38.30
C ALA A 178 -25.44 15.71 -36.87
N LYS A 179 -26.15 14.62 -36.60
CA LYS A 179 -26.58 14.21 -35.26
C LYS A 179 -25.41 13.92 -34.34
N VAL A 180 -24.42 13.18 -34.82
CA VAL A 180 -23.19 12.89 -34.03
C VAL A 180 -22.49 14.19 -33.61
N ASN A 181 -22.39 15.17 -34.49
CA ASN A 181 -21.80 16.48 -34.15
C ASN A 181 -22.65 17.24 -33.14
N LEU A 182 -23.97 17.16 -33.23
CA LEU A 182 -24.89 17.75 -32.25
C LEU A 182 -24.74 17.06 -30.88
N ASP A 183 -24.65 15.74 -30.86
CA ASP A 183 -24.47 14.98 -29.61
C ASP A 183 -23.12 15.31 -28.93
N TYR A 184 -22.08 15.66 -29.70
CA TYR A 184 -20.79 16.10 -29.16
C TYR A 184 -20.84 17.47 -28.47
N CYS A 185 -21.94 18.24 -28.62
CA CYS A 185 -22.11 19.48 -27.87
C CYS A 185 -22.44 19.24 -26.38
N ASP A 186 -23.02 18.08 -26.04
CA ASP A 186 -23.29 17.67 -24.64
C ASP A 186 -22.18 16.73 -24.17
N ILE A 187 -21.16 17.34 -23.55
CA ILE A 187 -19.97 16.62 -23.11
C ILE A 187 -20.24 15.95 -21.78
N ARG A 188 -20.14 14.63 -21.74
CA ARG A 188 -20.40 13.80 -20.57
C ARG A 188 -19.15 13.07 -20.10
N ALA A 189 -19.16 12.66 -18.82
CA ALA A 189 -18.10 11.87 -18.22
C ALA A 189 -18.03 10.46 -18.86
N PRO A 190 -16.89 10.05 -19.47
CA PRO A 190 -16.75 8.72 -20.04
C PRO A 190 -16.53 7.63 -18.97
N ILE A 191 -15.99 8.01 -17.83
CA ILE A 191 -15.69 7.13 -16.69
C ILE A 191 -16.20 7.76 -15.39
N ALA A 192 -16.43 6.93 -14.38
CA ALA A 192 -16.64 7.39 -13.01
C ALA A 192 -15.30 7.80 -12.39
N GLY A 193 -15.29 8.86 -11.58
CA GLY A 193 -14.09 9.33 -10.91
C GLY A 193 -14.24 10.73 -10.33
N ARG A 194 -13.12 11.27 -9.87
CA ARG A 194 -13.04 12.62 -9.30
C ARG A 194 -12.56 13.61 -10.34
N LEU A 195 -13.28 14.72 -10.48
CA LEU A 195 -12.91 15.81 -11.38
C LEU A 195 -11.74 16.62 -10.80
N GLY A 196 -10.83 16.99 -11.66
CA GLY A 196 -9.73 17.91 -11.35
C GLY A 196 -10.17 19.38 -11.37
N VAL A 197 -9.16 20.24 -11.50
CA VAL A 197 -9.36 21.69 -11.69
C VAL A 197 -9.95 21.95 -13.07
N ARG A 198 -10.88 22.88 -13.15
CA ARG A 198 -11.52 23.32 -14.39
C ARG A 198 -10.53 24.19 -15.19
N LEU A 199 -10.36 23.84 -16.46
CA LEU A 199 -9.43 24.54 -17.35
C LEU A 199 -10.10 25.61 -18.23
N VAL A 200 -11.44 25.67 -18.21
CA VAL A 200 -12.24 26.54 -19.09
C VAL A 200 -13.45 27.13 -18.34
N ASP A 201 -13.91 28.27 -18.75
CA ASP A 201 -15.04 28.99 -18.17
C ASP A 201 -16.23 29.13 -19.12
N VAL A 202 -17.43 29.37 -18.56
CA VAL A 202 -18.62 29.70 -19.33
C VAL A 202 -18.34 30.96 -20.14
N GLY A 203 -18.68 30.92 -21.44
CA GLY A 203 -18.39 31.99 -22.38
C GLY A 203 -17.12 31.83 -23.18
N ASN A 204 -16.19 30.98 -22.76
CA ASN A 204 -14.98 30.67 -23.54
C ASN A 204 -15.37 29.97 -24.85
N ILE A 205 -14.62 30.25 -25.91
CA ILE A 205 -14.66 29.53 -27.18
C ILE A 205 -13.60 28.44 -27.09
N VAL A 206 -13.99 27.20 -27.38
CA VAL A 206 -13.12 26.03 -27.39
C VAL A 206 -13.07 25.42 -28.79
N HIS A 207 -11.94 24.81 -29.14
CA HIS A 207 -11.74 24.15 -30.42
C HIS A 207 -11.37 22.68 -30.22
N ALA A 208 -11.83 21.82 -31.14
CA ALA A 208 -11.52 20.38 -31.12
C ALA A 208 -10.01 20.11 -31.18
N ALA A 209 -9.23 21.01 -31.74
CA ALA A 209 -7.78 20.92 -31.84
C ALA A 209 -7.02 21.41 -30.58
N ASP A 210 -7.70 21.98 -29.60
CA ASP A 210 -7.05 22.52 -28.39
C ASP A 210 -6.37 21.43 -27.58
N PRO A 211 -5.08 21.56 -27.26
CA PRO A 211 -4.35 20.53 -26.49
C PRO A 211 -4.74 20.48 -25.01
N GLY A 212 -5.26 21.58 -24.45
CA GLY A 212 -5.42 21.79 -23.02
C GLY A 212 -6.55 20.96 -22.38
N GLY A 213 -7.59 20.61 -23.14
CA GLY A 213 -8.78 19.95 -22.58
C GLY A 213 -9.68 20.87 -21.74
N LEU A 214 -10.72 20.32 -21.16
CA LEU A 214 -11.74 21.02 -20.36
C LEU A 214 -11.57 20.76 -18.86
N VAL A 215 -11.41 19.50 -18.49
CA VAL A 215 -11.21 19.01 -17.14
C VAL A 215 -10.63 17.60 -17.19
N SER A 216 -9.86 17.20 -16.18
CA SER A 216 -9.42 15.80 -16.02
C SER A 216 -10.38 15.03 -15.11
N ILE A 217 -10.61 13.77 -15.43
CA ILE A 217 -11.29 12.81 -14.55
C ILE A 217 -10.26 11.79 -14.11
N THR A 218 -10.16 11.58 -12.80
CA THR A 218 -9.24 10.62 -12.21
C THR A 218 -10.01 9.59 -11.40
N GLN A 219 -9.90 8.32 -11.80
CA GLN A 219 -10.50 7.23 -11.06
C GLN A 219 -9.58 6.84 -9.91
N THR A 220 -10.03 7.12 -8.67
CA THR A 220 -9.30 6.86 -7.43
C THR A 220 -9.79 5.61 -6.68
N LYS A 221 -10.90 5.02 -7.14
CA LYS A 221 -11.55 3.83 -6.57
C LYS A 221 -11.90 2.85 -7.69
N PRO A 222 -11.20 1.71 -7.82
CA PRO A 222 -9.97 1.33 -7.12
C PRO A 222 -8.76 2.19 -7.52
N ILE A 223 -7.60 1.98 -6.87
CA ILE A 223 -6.35 2.69 -7.14
C ILE A 223 -5.19 1.69 -7.24
N PHE A 224 -4.14 2.06 -7.94
CA PHE A 224 -2.93 1.24 -8.05
C PHE A 224 -1.78 1.79 -7.20
N VAL A 225 -0.94 0.89 -6.74
CA VAL A 225 0.41 1.22 -6.30
C VAL A 225 1.41 0.45 -7.16
N THR A 226 2.27 1.18 -7.84
CA THR A 226 3.37 0.62 -8.62
C THR A 226 4.65 0.72 -7.81
N PHE A 227 5.37 -0.40 -7.65
CA PHE A 227 6.59 -0.47 -6.85
C PHE A 227 7.60 -1.41 -7.51
N THR A 228 8.86 -1.32 -7.10
CA THR A 228 9.95 -2.12 -7.66
C THR A 228 10.55 -3.05 -6.61
N MET A 229 10.97 -4.23 -7.05
CA MET A 229 11.67 -5.21 -6.23
C MET A 229 12.92 -5.71 -6.97
N ALA A 230 13.95 -6.15 -6.24
CA ALA A 230 15.13 -6.74 -6.86
C ALA A 230 14.76 -8.00 -7.64
N GLN A 231 15.37 -8.19 -8.81
CA GLN A 231 15.09 -9.33 -9.71
C GLN A 231 15.33 -10.70 -9.06
N GLU A 232 16.20 -10.79 -8.05
CA GLU A 232 16.47 -12.03 -7.31
C GLU A 232 15.21 -12.60 -6.62
N HIS A 233 14.24 -11.74 -6.33
CA HIS A 233 12.98 -12.14 -5.70
C HIS A 233 11.92 -12.61 -6.70
N LEU A 234 12.14 -12.41 -8.02
CA LEU A 234 11.15 -12.68 -9.05
C LEU A 234 10.59 -14.12 -9.00
N HIS A 235 11.51 -15.11 -8.98
CA HIS A 235 11.07 -16.51 -8.97
C HIS A 235 10.24 -16.86 -7.74
N LYS A 236 10.63 -16.34 -6.58
CA LYS A 236 9.92 -16.56 -5.32
C LYS A 236 8.54 -15.87 -5.32
N ILE A 237 8.45 -14.66 -5.86
CA ILE A 237 7.18 -13.94 -5.99
C ILE A 237 6.25 -14.69 -6.95
N HIS A 238 6.77 -15.12 -8.09
CA HIS A 238 6.00 -15.84 -9.10
C HIS A 238 5.48 -17.18 -8.57
N GLU A 239 6.33 -17.95 -7.86
CA GLU A 239 5.94 -19.20 -7.20
C GLU A 239 4.81 -18.96 -6.20
N LYS A 240 4.97 -17.96 -5.33
CA LYS A 240 3.97 -17.65 -4.31
C LYS A 240 2.67 -17.08 -4.87
N GLN A 241 2.72 -16.38 -5.99
CA GLN A 241 1.52 -15.91 -6.67
C GLN A 241 0.72 -17.08 -7.30
N ALA A 242 1.39 -18.15 -7.70
CA ALA A 242 0.72 -19.37 -8.18
C ALA A 242 -0.04 -20.09 -7.06
N ASP A 243 0.40 -19.96 -5.81
CA ASP A 243 -0.28 -20.52 -4.62
C ASP A 243 -1.54 -19.71 -4.21
N GLY A 244 -1.67 -18.45 -4.69
CA GLY A 244 -2.80 -17.56 -4.40
C GLY A 244 -2.45 -16.07 -4.48
N ASP A 245 -3.44 -15.23 -4.19
CA ASP A 245 -3.27 -13.79 -4.19
C ASP A 245 -2.27 -13.33 -3.12
N LEU A 246 -1.23 -12.63 -3.52
CA LEU A 246 -0.29 -12.03 -2.59
C LEU A 246 -0.83 -10.72 -2.04
N VAL A 247 -0.85 -10.60 -0.72
CA VAL A 247 -1.27 -9.39 -0.02
C VAL A 247 -0.17 -8.33 -0.09
N VAL A 248 -0.56 -7.12 -0.41
CA VAL A 248 0.31 -5.94 -0.45
C VAL A 248 -0.21 -4.92 0.54
N GLN A 249 0.63 -4.49 1.47
CA GLN A 249 0.32 -3.46 2.45
C GLN A 249 1.02 -2.17 2.08
N ALA A 250 0.29 -1.07 2.07
CA ALA A 250 0.82 0.27 1.88
C ALA A 250 0.90 0.99 3.23
N TYR A 251 2.09 1.46 3.56
CA TYR A 251 2.39 2.23 4.76
C TYR A 251 2.69 3.68 4.41
N GLY A 252 2.42 4.58 5.33
CA GLY A 252 2.81 5.98 5.21
C GLY A 252 4.34 6.15 5.16
N THR A 253 4.79 7.39 4.97
CA THR A 253 6.21 7.75 4.92
C THR A 253 6.95 7.46 6.23
N ASP A 254 6.24 7.35 7.35
CA ASP A 254 6.76 6.94 8.67
C ASP A 254 7.11 5.44 8.75
N ASN A 255 6.73 4.64 7.73
CA ASN A 255 6.87 3.17 7.65
C ASN A 255 6.24 2.42 8.86
N LYS A 256 5.33 3.06 9.58
CA LYS A 256 4.65 2.50 10.77
C LYS A 256 3.15 2.46 10.61
N THR A 257 2.57 3.51 10.05
CA THR A 257 1.11 3.65 9.90
C THR A 257 0.65 2.88 8.66
N LEU A 258 -0.12 1.81 8.85
CA LEU A 258 -0.78 1.10 7.75
C LEU A 258 -1.86 2.00 7.16
N VAL A 259 -1.71 2.37 5.89
CA VAL A 259 -2.65 3.21 5.15
C VAL A 259 -3.74 2.36 4.51
N SER A 260 -3.36 1.29 3.79
CA SER A 260 -4.31 0.43 3.09
C SER A 260 -3.72 -0.95 2.83
N THR A 261 -4.59 -1.92 2.55
CA THR A 261 -4.22 -3.28 2.16
C THR A 261 -4.83 -3.60 0.81
N GLY A 262 -4.04 -4.14 -0.09
CA GLY A 262 -4.43 -4.51 -1.44
C GLY A 262 -3.87 -5.86 -1.85
N LYS A 263 -3.96 -6.17 -3.14
CA LYS A 263 -3.49 -7.42 -3.74
C LYS A 263 -2.54 -7.16 -4.90
N LEU A 264 -1.51 -7.99 -5.03
CA LEU A 264 -0.64 -7.97 -6.19
C LEU A 264 -1.44 -8.38 -7.44
N SER A 265 -1.53 -7.46 -8.40
CA SER A 265 -2.31 -7.65 -9.62
C SER A 265 -1.45 -8.04 -10.80
N VAL A 266 -0.27 -7.43 -10.93
CA VAL A 266 0.58 -7.59 -12.11
C VAL A 266 2.04 -7.64 -11.69
N ILE A 267 2.76 -8.60 -12.25
CA ILE A 267 4.22 -8.62 -12.32
C ILE A 267 4.57 -8.19 -13.75
N ASP A 268 5.41 -7.18 -13.92
CA ASP A 268 5.85 -6.74 -15.24
C ASP A 268 6.56 -7.89 -15.99
N ASN A 269 6.43 -7.90 -17.30
CA ASN A 269 7.02 -8.94 -18.16
C ASN A 269 8.49 -8.72 -18.47
N SER A 270 9.08 -7.64 -17.98
CA SER A 270 10.49 -7.28 -18.20
C SER A 270 11.18 -6.81 -16.93
N VAL A 271 12.46 -7.10 -16.84
CA VAL A 271 13.36 -6.59 -15.80
C VAL A 271 14.06 -5.35 -16.34
N ASP A 272 14.08 -4.29 -15.57
CA ASP A 272 14.90 -3.12 -15.86
C ASP A 272 16.39 -3.48 -15.68
N GLN A 273 17.10 -3.57 -16.80
CA GLN A 273 18.52 -3.96 -16.81
C GLN A 273 19.43 -2.91 -16.19
N THR A 274 19.00 -1.66 -16.11
CA THR A 274 19.80 -0.55 -15.55
C THR A 274 19.86 -0.64 -14.03
N THR A 275 18.74 -1.04 -13.41
CA THR A 275 18.61 -1.11 -11.95
C THR A 275 18.55 -2.53 -11.40
N GLY A 276 18.43 -3.55 -12.27
CA GLY A 276 18.26 -4.95 -11.85
C GLY A 276 16.95 -5.18 -11.08
N THR A 277 15.92 -4.40 -11.37
CA THR A 277 14.64 -4.47 -10.65
C THR A 277 13.49 -4.91 -11.56
N ILE A 278 12.48 -5.52 -10.96
CA ILE A 278 11.20 -5.81 -11.59
C ILE A 278 10.12 -4.89 -11.05
N LYS A 279 9.27 -4.40 -11.96
CA LYS A 279 8.14 -3.56 -11.60
C LYS A 279 6.91 -4.43 -11.27
N LEU A 280 6.27 -4.09 -10.18
CA LEU A 280 5.08 -4.76 -9.67
C LEU A 280 3.95 -3.74 -9.52
N LYS A 281 2.71 -4.19 -9.72
CA LYS A 281 1.53 -3.36 -9.54
C LYS A 281 0.54 -4.08 -8.63
N ALA A 282 0.08 -3.39 -7.61
CA ALA A 282 -0.95 -3.86 -6.69
C ALA A 282 -2.19 -2.99 -6.79
N THR A 283 -3.36 -3.61 -6.61
CA THR A 283 -4.66 -2.95 -6.60
C THR A 283 -5.16 -2.80 -5.18
N PHE A 284 -5.65 -1.61 -4.86
CA PHE A 284 -6.25 -1.24 -3.58
C PHE A 284 -7.65 -0.69 -3.83
N ASP A 285 -8.62 -1.05 -3.00
CA ASP A 285 -10.01 -0.58 -3.16
C ASP A 285 -10.15 0.93 -2.88
N ASN A 286 -9.36 1.46 -1.94
CA ASN A 286 -9.26 2.87 -1.58
C ASN A 286 -10.61 3.54 -1.29
N THR A 287 -11.53 2.83 -0.63
CA THR A 287 -12.87 3.35 -0.32
C THR A 287 -12.85 4.54 0.63
N ASP A 288 -11.82 4.63 1.46
CA ASP A 288 -11.57 5.71 2.42
C ASP A 288 -10.73 6.87 1.86
N GLU A 289 -10.33 6.80 0.58
CA GLU A 289 -9.54 7.81 -0.14
C GLU A 289 -8.21 8.20 0.54
N ARG A 290 -7.63 7.29 1.30
CA ARG A 290 -6.36 7.55 2.00
C ARG A 290 -5.14 7.49 1.10
N LEU A 291 -5.24 6.80 -0.05
CA LEU A 291 -4.22 6.78 -1.08
C LEU A 291 -4.54 7.82 -2.15
N TRP A 292 -3.59 8.71 -2.42
CA TRP A 292 -3.75 9.78 -3.39
C TRP A 292 -2.80 9.61 -4.58
N PRO A 293 -3.28 9.77 -5.84
CA PRO A 293 -2.42 9.65 -7.02
C PRO A 293 -1.22 10.59 -6.96
N GLY A 294 -0.02 10.04 -7.23
CA GLY A 294 1.25 10.76 -7.15
C GLY A 294 1.96 10.66 -5.80
N GLU A 295 1.31 10.15 -4.77
CA GLU A 295 1.90 9.95 -3.45
C GLU A 295 2.91 8.80 -3.43
N PHE A 296 3.97 8.94 -2.61
CA PHE A 296 4.90 7.84 -2.32
C PHE A 296 4.47 7.11 -1.06
N VAL A 297 4.51 5.79 -1.12
CA VAL A 297 4.17 4.92 0.01
C VAL A 297 5.23 3.85 0.19
N ASN A 298 5.44 3.43 1.44
CA ASN A 298 6.23 2.24 1.72
C ASN A 298 5.37 1.00 1.50
N VAL A 299 5.87 0.05 0.74
CA VAL A 299 5.12 -1.15 0.37
C VAL A 299 5.74 -2.36 1.03
N ARG A 300 4.89 -3.23 1.58
CA ARG A 300 5.28 -4.57 2.06
C ARG A 300 4.49 -5.62 1.28
N LEU A 301 5.21 -6.39 0.46
CA LEU A 301 4.66 -7.55 -0.24
C LEU A 301 4.77 -8.77 0.66
N ILE A 302 3.67 -9.26 1.16
CA ILE A 302 3.61 -10.43 2.04
C ILE A 302 3.75 -11.71 1.20
N LEU A 303 4.84 -12.44 1.39
CA LEU A 303 5.09 -13.70 0.69
C LEU A 303 4.47 -14.89 1.41
N ASN A 304 4.50 -14.87 2.74
CA ASN A 304 3.99 -15.92 3.61
C ASN A 304 3.79 -15.37 5.02
N THR A 305 2.92 -15.98 5.82
CA THR A 305 2.81 -15.73 7.25
C THR A 305 3.23 -17.00 7.99
N ARG A 306 4.30 -16.90 8.77
CA ARG A 306 4.75 -17.99 9.64
C ARG A 306 3.91 -17.96 10.91
N LYS A 307 3.17 -19.02 11.13
CA LYS A 307 2.25 -19.14 12.27
C LYS A 307 2.98 -19.65 13.50
N ASP A 308 2.58 -19.13 14.65
CA ASP A 308 2.96 -19.65 15.98
C ASP A 308 4.48 -19.74 16.19
N VAL A 309 5.26 -18.77 15.64
CA VAL A 309 6.72 -18.80 15.77
C VAL A 309 7.17 -18.08 17.04
N PRO A 310 8.17 -18.62 17.77
CA PRO A 310 8.76 -17.95 18.92
C PRO A 310 9.40 -16.63 18.51
N THR A 311 9.07 -15.56 19.22
CA THR A 311 9.60 -14.22 18.95
C THR A 311 10.08 -13.55 20.23
N VAL A 312 11.09 -12.72 20.08
CA VAL A 312 11.64 -11.88 21.14
C VAL A 312 11.91 -10.46 20.60
N PRO A 313 11.96 -9.42 21.44
CA PRO A 313 12.48 -8.13 21.00
C PRO A 313 13.88 -8.28 20.37
N ALA A 314 14.15 -7.58 19.29
CA ALA A 314 15.41 -7.73 18.55
C ALA A 314 16.65 -7.47 19.41
N GLU A 315 16.56 -6.55 20.36
CA GLU A 315 17.59 -6.20 21.34
C GLU A 315 17.96 -7.34 22.30
N THR A 316 17.09 -8.36 22.46
CA THR A 316 17.37 -9.56 23.26
C THR A 316 18.48 -10.41 22.67
N VAL A 317 18.64 -10.39 21.33
CA VAL A 317 19.61 -11.23 20.61
C VAL A 317 20.98 -10.56 20.65
N GLN A 318 21.98 -11.31 21.13
CA GLN A 318 23.37 -10.89 21.19
C GLN A 318 24.22 -11.65 20.17
N GLU A 319 25.26 -11.01 19.66
CA GLU A 319 26.26 -11.65 18.79
C GLU A 319 27.50 -12.02 19.60
N GLY A 320 27.95 -13.25 19.44
CA GLY A 320 29.16 -13.78 20.09
C GLY A 320 30.08 -14.50 19.10
N PRO A 321 31.27 -14.92 19.53
CA PRO A 321 32.22 -15.62 18.69
C PRO A 321 31.68 -16.91 18.05
N ASP A 322 30.73 -17.56 18.75
CA ASP A 322 30.15 -18.85 18.32
C ASP A 322 28.76 -18.65 17.65
N GLY A 323 28.36 -17.40 17.33
CA GLY A 323 27.10 -17.08 16.72
C GLY A 323 26.16 -16.29 17.63
N LYS A 324 24.87 -16.22 17.22
CA LYS A 324 23.84 -15.49 17.97
C LYS A 324 23.38 -16.27 19.19
N TYR A 325 23.14 -15.56 20.29
CA TYR A 325 22.68 -16.16 21.54
C TYR A 325 21.74 -15.21 22.31
N VAL A 326 21.04 -15.76 23.28
CA VAL A 326 20.16 -15.05 24.21
C VAL A 326 20.45 -15.50 25.63
N TYR A 327 20.34 -14.62 26.62
CA TYR A 327 20.36 -14.99 28.02
C TYR A 327 18.96 -15.40 28.46
N VAL A 328 18.80 -16.69 28.82
CA VAL A 328 17.57 -17.27 29.38
C VAL A 328 17.65 -17.20 30.89
N ILE A 329 16.57 -16.80 31.52
CA ILE A 329 16.45 -16.69 32.98
C ILE A 329 15.93 -18.03 33.54
N ASN A 330 16.78 -18.72 34.30
CA ASN A 330 16.43 -19.97 34.96
C ASN A 330 15.65 -19.75 36.28
N PRO A 331 14.98 -20.82 36.78
CA PRO A 331 14.44 -20.80 38.15
C PRO A 331 15.56 -20.47 39.17
N GLY A 332 15.38 -19.45 40.04
CA GLY A 332 16.37 -18.98 40.97
C GLY A 332 17.13 -17.74 40.52
N ASP A 333 16.61 -17.03 39.52
CA ASP A 333 17.10 -15.75 39.04
C ASP A 333 18.58 -15.80 38.60
N THR A 334 18.98 -16.87 37.97
CA THR A 334 20.29 -17.01 37.29
C THR A 334 20.09 -17.01 35.79
N VAL A 335 21.09 -16.57 35.04
CA VAL A 335 21.04 -16.56 33.57
C VAL A 335 21.94 -17.65 32.99
N ALA A 336 21.46 -18.26 31.91
CA ALA A 336 22.25 -19.16 31.06
C ALA A 336 22.31 -18.61 29.64
N ARG A 337 23.48 -18.68 29.04
CA ARG A 337 23.68 -18.34 27.63
C ARG A 337 23.14 -19.47 26.77
N ARG A 338 22.14 -19.19 25.92
CA ARG A 338 21.56 -20.18 25.01
C ARG A 338 21.77 -19.77 23.57
N PRO A 339 22.43 -20.57 22.73
CA PRO A 339 22.58 -20.28 21.31
C PRO A 339 21.21 -20.34 20.62
N VAL A 340 20.99 -19.42 19.66
CA VAL A 340 19.72 -19.30 18.93
C VAL A 340 19.96 -19.16 17.43
N GLU A 341 19.09 -19.77 16.64
CA GLU A 341 19.00 -19.54 15.19
C GLU A 341 17.92 -18.50 14.92
N VAL A 342 18.32 -17.33 14.41
CA VAL A 342 17.43 -16.21 14.08
C VAL A 342 17.18 -16.22 12.58
N SER A 343 15.93 -16.42 12.15
CA SER A 343 15.57 -16.44 10.73
C SER A 343 15.33 -15.05 10.14
N ALA A 344 14.78 -14.12 10.94
CA ALA A 344 14.51 -12.77 10.51
C ALA A 344 14.49 -11.81 11.70
N VAL A 345 14.83 -10.55 11.43
CA VAL A 345 14.62 -9.44 12.36
C VAL A 345 13.81 -8.40 11.60
N GLN A 346 12.58 -8.15 12.04
CA GLN A 346 11.64 -7.25 11.38
C GLN A 346 10.85 -6.48 12.43
N ASP A 347 10.63 -5.19 12.21
CA ASP A 347 9.82 -4.33 13.09
C ASP A 347 10.23 -4.37 14.57
N GLY A 348 11.54 -4.53 14.85
CA GLY A 348 12.06 -4.61 16.23
C GLY A 348 11.86 -5.98 16.89
N ILE A 349 11.42 -6.99 16.16
CA ILE A 349 11.20 -8.36 16.64
C ILE A 349 12.16 -9.32 15.93
N ALA A 350 12.80 -10.20 16.69
CA ALA A 350 13.57 -11.31 16.17
C ALA A 350 12.76 -12.61 16.20
N VAL A 351 12.69 -13.27 15.05
CA VAL A 351 12.03 -14.58 14.88
C VAL A 351 13.05 -15.67 15.12
N ILE A 352 12.75 -16.56 16.06
CA ILE A 352 13.67 -17.62 16.50
C ILE A 352 13.23 -18.96 15.91
N ASP A 353 14.10 -19.57 15.12
CA ASP A 353 13.85 -20.89 14.55
C ASP A 353 14.21 -22.02 15.51
N LYS A 354 15.32 -21.86 16.26
CA LYS A 354 15.77 -22.83 17.25
C LYS A 354 16.38 -22.13 18.48
N GLY A 355 16.29 -22.82 19.60
CA GLY A 355 16.93 -22.43 20.87
C GLY A 355 15.99 -21.87 21.91
N LEU A 356 14.80 -21.36 21.55
CA LEU A 356 13.79 -20.85 22.50
C LEU A 356 12.44 -21.49 22.28
N GLN A 357 11.63 -21.51 23.36
CA GLN A 357 10.23 -21.93 23.32
C GLN A 357 9.33 -20.80 23.85
N ALA A 358 8.10 -20.76 23.43
CA ALA A 358 7.12 -19.85 23.95
C ALA A 358 6.98 -20.03 25.49
N GLY A 359 7.01 -18.93 26.23
CA GLY A 359 7.01 -18.93 27.70
C GLY A 359 8.40 -18.88 28.34
N ASP A 360 9.49 -19.09 27.60
CA ASP A 360 10.84 -18.89 28.15
C ASP A 360 11.02 -17.44 28.61
N ARG A 361 11.65 -17.27 29.76
CA ARG A 361 12.01 -15.93 30.26
C ARG A 361 13.40 -15.57 29.77
N VAL A 362 13.54 -14.39 29.15
CA VAL A 362 14.79 -13.91 28.54
C VAL A 362 15.15 -12.53 29.05
N VAL A 363 16.41 -12.14 28.93
CA VAL A 363 16.87 -10.79 29.27
C VAL A 363 16.78 -9.91 28.04
N VAL A 364 15.97 -8.86 28.12
CA VAL A 364 15.78 -7.88 27.04
C VAL A 364 16.78 -6.76 27.11
N ASP A 365 17.08 -6.26 28.32
CA ASP A 365 18.07 -5.19 28.52
C ASP A 365 18.93 -5.46 29.76
N GLY A 366 20.18 -4.91 29.75
CA GLY A 366 21.18 -5.11 30.83
C GLY A 366 22.14 -6.29 30.57
N GLN A 367 22.07 -6.95 29.42
CA GLN A 367 22.83 -8.16 29.05
C GLN A 367 24.36 -7.95 28.97
N TYR A 368 24.84 -6.74 28.70
CA TYR A 368 26.27 -6.42 28.56
C TYR A 368 27.09 -6.59 29.85
N ARG A 369 26.42 -6.73 31.01
CA ARG A 369 27.03 -6.99 32.34
C ARG A 369 26.94 -8.44 32.75
N LEU A 370 26.27 -9.29 31.95
CA LEU A 370 25.99 -10.66 32.31
C LEU A 370 27.11 -11.59 31.90
N THR A 371 27.43 -12.53 32.76
CA THR A 371 28.22 -13.72 32.49
C THR A 371 27.37 -14.96 32.74
N GLU A 372 27.78 -16.09 32.21
CA GLU A 372 27.06 -17.35 32.43
C GLU A 372 26.94 -17.65 33.93
N GLY A 373 25.75 -18.04 34.37
CA GLY A 373 25.46 -18.31 35.80
C GLY A 373 25.27 -17.07 36.68
N ALA A 374 25.39 -15.86 36.14
CA ALA A 374 25.22 -14.64 36.93
C ALA A 374 23.82 -14.54 37.54
N ARG A 375 23.73 -14.06 38.79
CA ARG A 375 22.45 -13.73 39.42
C ARG A 375 21.94 -12.37 38.92
N ILE A 376 20.67 -12.31 38.66
CA ILE A 376 19.99 -11.11 38.20
C ILE A 376 19.04 -10.55 39.24
N ARG A 377 18.72 -9.27 39.07
CA ARG A 377 17.63 -8.59 39.78
C ARG A 377 16.72 -7.95 38.74
N ASP A 378 15.47 -8.29 38.83
CA ASP A 378 14.41 -7.73 37.97
C ASP A 378 14.15 -6.26 38.33
N VAL A 379 14.45 -5.37 37.38
CA VAL A 379 14.23 -3.91 37.56
C VAL A 379 12.77 -3.54 37.37
N SER A 380 11.98 -4.31 36.63
CA SER A 380 10.57 -4.05 36.38
C SER A 380 9.72 -4.12 37.67
N LYS A 381 10.19 -4.88 38.67
CA LYS A 381 9.54 -5.00 40.00
C LYS A 381 9.91 -3.85 40.98
N SER A 382 10.91 -3.06 40.65
CA SER A 382 11.41 -1.99 41.58
C SER A 382 10.71 -0.63 41.38
N GLY A 383 9.87 -0.48 40.34
CA GLY A 383 9.18 0.78 40.03
C GLY A 383 7.75 0.89 40.58
N ALA A 384 7.26 -0.11 41.34
CA ALA A 384 5.88 -0.12 41.85
C ALA A 384 5.75 0.26 43.36
N SER A 385 6.80 0.83 43.93
CA SER A 385 6.77 1.32 45.34
C SER A 385 7.38 2.71 45.36
N GLY A 386 6.62 3.68 44.94
CA GLY A 386 6.94 5.10 45.07
C GLY A 386 5.68 5.92 44.91
#